data_37aa74640d1aafa9f92594e72bf7c8fe
#
_entry.id   37aa74640d1aafa9f92594e72bf7c8fe
#
_cell.length_a   1.000
_cell.length_b   1.000
_cell.length_c   1.000
_cell.angle_alpha   90.00
_cell.angle_beta   90.00
_cell.angle_gamma   90.00
#
_symmetry.space_group_name_H-M   'P 1'
#
loop_
_entity.id
_entity.type
_entity.pdbx_description
1 polymer ?
#
loop_
_entity_poly.entity_id
_entity_poly.type
_entity_poly.pdbx_seq_one_letter_code
_entity_poly.pdbx_strand_id
1 'polypeptide(L)'
;VPMKRFRAVLAIAVAIGALALSGCASDPDVGGLESGLSEIDGVSGTLAYTTHSGGPWNTQVVVLLFVDDPSEEAVVATARAAAPVLAGDPASSGREVAVYFIDGDRADYEGRSAAFADAVPVTPALAEALGVSQPGSEALRLSPDDVRRLADGS
;
A
#
# COMPACT_ATOMS: atom_id res chain seq x y z
N VAL A 1 9.83 -21.33 76.88
CA VAL A 1 8.79 -21.02 75.90
C VAL A 1 9.41 -20.82 74.54
N PRO A 2 9.16 -21.69 73.56
CA PRO A 2 9.76 -21.54 72.25
C PRO A 2 9.06 -20.47 71.46
N MET A 3 9.80 -19.44 71.15
CA MET A 3 9.34 -18.43 70.24
C MET A 3 9.37 -19.02 68.81
N LYS A 4 8.21 -19.19 68.25
CA LYS A 4 8.06 -19.58 66.84
C LYS A 4 8.42 -18.40 65.97
N ARG A 5 9.45 -18.56 65.22
CA ARG A 5 9.94 -17.60 64.23
C ARG A 5 8.97 -17.56 63.05
N PHE A 6 8.21 -16.48 62.93
CA PHE A 6 7.54 -16.16 61.70
C PHE A 6 8.58 -15.62 60.71
N ARG A 7 8.99 -16.46 59.80
CA ARG A 7 9.68 -16.01 58.60
C ARG A 7 8.63 -15.58 57.59
N ALA A 8 8.38 -14.32 57.53
CA ALA A 8 7.67 -13.71 56.44
C ALA A 8 8.62 -13.77 55.25
N VAL A 9 8.39 -14.70 54.33
CA VAL A 9 9.01 -14.71 53.00
C VAL A 9 8.23 -13.72 52.17
N LEU A 10 8.77 -12.54 52.07
CA LEU A 10 8.27 -11.51 51.14
C LEU A 10 8.78 -11.88 49.76
N ALA A 11 8.00 -12.66 49.03
CA ALA A 11 8.26 -12.90 47.63
C ALA A 11 7.82 -11.67 46.84
N ILE A 12 8.73 -10.76 46.66
CA ILE A 12 8.55 -9.66 45.69
C ILE A 12 8.76 -10.25 44.31
N ALA A 13 7.67 -10.66 43.71
CA ALA A 13 7.65 -10.91 42.27
C ALA A 13 7.65 -9.56 41.55
N VAL A 14 8.82 -9.04 41.32
CA VAL A 14 8.99 -7.93 40.35
C VAL A 14 8.86 -8.54 38.96
N ALA A 15 7.64 -8.64 38.50
CA ALA A 15 7.38 -8.84 37.09
C ALA A 15 7.74 -7.54 36.36
N ILE A 16 9.00 -7.40 36.03
CA ILE A 16 9.45 -6.39 35.08
C ILE A 16 8.96 -6.86 33.72
N GLY A 17 7.77 -6.45 33.36
CA GLY A 17 7.34 -6.45 31.98
C GLY A 17 8.24 -5.48 31.20
N ALA A 18 9.36 -5.99 30.72
CA ALA A 18 10.08 -5.34 29.66
C ALA A 18 9.22 -5.40 28.41
N LEU A 19 8.27 -4.46 28.32
CA LEU A 19 7.73 -4.06 27.03
C LEU A 19 8.91 -3.49 26.26
N ALA A 20 9.57 -4.37 25.54
CA ALA A 20 10.44 -3.95 24.46
C ALA A 20 9.55 -3.21 23.47
N LEU A 21 9.50 -1.92 23.61
CA LEU A 21 9.10 -1.00 22.56
C LEU A 21 10.20 -1.06 21.48
N SER A 22 10.29 -2.20 20.82
CA SER A 22 10.93 -2.28 19.52
C SER A 22 9.99 -1.61 18.52
N GLY A 23 9.87 -0.32 18.63
CA GLY A 23 9.27 0.54 17.64
C GLY A 23 10.18 0.69 16.43
N CYS A 24 10.66 -0.40 15.87
CA CYS A 24 11.03 -0.42 14.47
C CYS A 24 9.71 -0.39 13.71
N ALA A 25 9.35 0.78 13.20
CA ALA A 25 8.33 0.88 12.17
C ALA A 25 8.88 0.11 10.97
N SER A 26 8.60 -1.19 10.91
CA SER A 26 8.88 -2.02 9.75
C SER A 26 7.90 -1.61 8.66
N ASP A 27 8.38 -1.55 7.42
CA ASP A 27 7.52 -1.31 6.27
C ASP A 27 6.40 -2.36 6.24
N PRO A 28 5.19 -1.97 5.83
CA PRO A 28 4.11 -2.91 5.69
C PRO A 28 4.44 -3.98 4.64
N ASP A 29 4.00 -5.21 4.89
CA ASP A 29 4.08 -6.28 3.92
C ASP A 29 3.08 -6.03 2.79
N VAL A 30 3.60 -5.91 1.57
CA VAL A 30 2.81 -5.62 0.37
C VAL A 30 2.40 -6.87 -0.42
N GLY A 31 2.79 -8.06 0.03
CA GLY A 31 2.52 -9.31 -0.69
C GLY A 31 1.03 -9.60 -0.87
N GLY A 32 0.22 -9.31 0.14
CA GLY A 32 -1.24 -9.44 0.05
C GLY A 32 -1.84 -8.46 -0.94
N LEU A 33 -1.32 -7.24 -0.97
CA LEU A 33 -1.74 -6.20 -1.90
C LEU A 33 -1.42 -6.59 -3.35
N GLU A 34 -0.21 -7.06 -3.62
CA GLU A 34 0.19 -7.54 -4.95
C GLU A 34 -0.72 -8.68 -5.43
N SER A 35 -1.01 -9.63 -4.55
CA SER A 35 -1.89 -10.76 -4.88
C SER A 35 -3.30 -10.29 -5.23
N GLY A 36 -3.89 -9.44 -4.40
CA GLY A 36 -5.25 -8.94 -4.62
C GLY A 36 -5.39 -8.10 -5.88
N LEU A 37 -4.40 -7.26 -6.18
CA LEU A 37 -4.39 -6.43 -7.38
C LEU A 37 -4.17 -7.25 -8.66
N SER A 38 -3.40 -8.34 -8.58
CA SER A 38 -3.15 -9.23 -9.72
C SER A 38 -4.37 -10.09 -10.12
N GLU A 39 -5.41 -10.12 -9.29
CA GLU A 39 -6.69 -10.80 -9.61
C GLU A 39 -7.65 -9.93 -10.44
N ILE A 40 -7.31 -8.66 -10.66
CA ILE A 40 -8.15 -7.74 -11.45
C ILE A 40 -8.06 -8.12 -12.93
N ASP A 41 -9.22 -8.23 -13.58
CA ASP A 41 -9.30 -8.49 -15.01
C ASP A 41 -8.53 -7.43 -15.82
N GLY A 42 -7.70 -7.88 -16.76
CA GLY A 42 -6.85 -6.99 -17.58
C GLY A 42 -5.54 -6.58 -16.92
N VAL A 43 -5.24 -7.08 -15.71
CA VAL A 43 -3.95 -6.92 -15.03
C VAL A 43 -3.17 -8.23 -15.16
N SER A 44 -2.02 -8.20 -15.86
CA SER A 44 -1.15 -9.37 -16.02
C SER A 44 -0.23 -9.61 -14.83
N GLY A 45 -0.10 -8.64 -13.95
CA GLY A 45 0.69 -8.74 -12.73
C GLY A 45 0.82 -7.40 -12.02
N THR A 46 1.40 -7.44 -10.84
CA THR A 46 1.55 -6.27 -9.96
C THR A 46 2.92 -6.30 -9.30
N LEU A 47 3.50 -5.13 -9.11
CA LEU A 47 4.60 -4.90 -8.18
C LEU A 47 4.17 -3.83 -7.19
N ALA A 48 4.43 -4.06 -5.91
CA ALA A 48 4.21 -3.04 -4.89
C ALA A 48 5.45 -2.89 -4.00
N TYR A 49 5.67 -1.69 -3.53
CA TYR A 49 6.73 -1.38 -2.56
C TYR A 49 6.40 -0.10 -1.81
N THR A 50 7.14 0.16 -0.75
CA THR A 50 6.99 1.37 0.05
C THR A 50 8.13 2.33 -0.20
N THR A 51 7.82 3.63 -0.11
CA THR A 51 8.80 4.72 -0.10
C THR A 51 8.54 5.64 1.07
N HIS A 52 9.56 6.41 1.44
CA HIS A 52 9.47 7.37 2.52
C HIS A 52 9.83 8.76 1.99
N SER A 53 8.87 9.66 2.00
CA SER A 53 9.08 11.05 1.57
C SER A 53 9.27 11.94 2.79
N GLY A 54 10.47 12.50 2.95
CA GLY A 54 10.75 13.45 4.00
C GLY A 54 10.97 12.88 5.41
N GLY A 55 10.83 11.57 5.63
CA GLY A 55 11.10 10.92 6.89
C GLY A 55 10.43 9.55 7.05
N PRO A 56 10.89 8.72 7.98
CA PRO A 56 10.42 7.35 8.15
C PRO A 56 8.94 7.24 8.57
N TRP A 57 8.35 8.34 9.05
CA TRP A 57 6.94 8.43 9.43
C TRP A 57 5.99 8.68 8.26
N ASN A 58 6.50 9.06 7.08
CA ASN A 58 5.69 9.34 5.89
C ASN A 58 5.88 8.22 4.87
N THR A 59 5.25 7.09 5.12
CA THR A 59 5.28 5.93 4.24
C THR A 59 4.22 6.07 3.16
N GLN A 60 4.67 6.05 1.91
CA GLN A 60 3.83 5.98 0.71
C GLN A 60 3.91 4.58 0.12
N VAL A 61 2.81 4.06 -0.36
CA VAL A 61 2.77 2.81 -1.12
C VAL A 61 2.84 3.13 -2.61
N VAL A 62 3.71 2.46 -3.31
CA VAL A 62 3.84 2.56 -4.78
C VAL A 62 3.43 1.23 -5.38
N VAL A 63 2.54 1.30 -6.36
CA VAL A 63 2.00 0.14 -7.07
C VAL A 63 2.23 0.30 -8.57
N LEU A 64 2.76 -0.74 -9.21
CA LEU A 64 2.80 -0.87 -10.65
C LEU A 64 1.79 -1.92 -11.07
N LEU A 65 0.80 -1.53 -11.85
CA LEU A 65 -0.19 -2.41 -12.46
C LEU A 65 0.17 -2.63 -13.93
N PHE A 66 0.51 -3.85 -14.28
CA PHE A 66 0.79 -4.23 -15.67
C PHE A 66 -0.54 -4.51 -16.37
N VAL A 67 -0.89 -3.67 -17.35
CA VAL A 67 -2.19 -3.69 -18.00
C VAL A 67 -2.11 -4.19 -19.43
N ASP A 68 -3.09 -5.00 -19.82
CA ASP A 68 -3.17 -5.55 -21.19
C ASP A 68 -3.68 -4.50 -22.18
N ASP A 69 -4.45 -3.52 -21.71
CA ASP A 69 -5.02 -2.44 -22.50
C ASP A 69 -4.66 -1.09 -21.87
N PRO A 70 -3.77 -0.29 -22.50
CA PRO A 70 -3.36 1.02 -21.99
C PRO A 70 -4.31 2.15 -22.34
N SER A 71 -5.48 1.87 -22.93
CA SER A 71 -6.46 2.91 -23.26
C SER A 71 -6.98 3.60 -21.98
N GLU A 72 -7.32 4.90 -22.12
CA GLU A 72 -7.79 5.67 -20.98
C GLU A 72 -9.02 5.05 -20.30
N GLU A 73 -9.94 4.51 -21.10
CA GLU A 73 -11.14 3.84 -20.59
C GLU A 73 -10.80 2.61 -19.77
N ALA A 74 -9.88 1.76 -20.27
CA ALA A 74 -9.46 0.56 -19.57
C ALA A 74 -8.65 0.89 -18.30
N VAL A 75 -7.79 1.90 -18.33
CA VAL A 75 -7.03 2.37 -17.17
C VAL A 75 -7.96 2.93 -16.09
N VAL A 76 -8.98 3.70 -16.46
CA VAL A 76 -10.00 4.19 -15.51
C VAL A 76 -10.76 3.03 -14.87
N ALA A 77 -11.16 2.03 -15.67
CA ALA A 77 -11.84 0.84 -15.15
C ALA A 77 -10.93 0.05 -14.19
N THR A 78 -9.66 -0.14 -14.55
CA THR A 78 -8.66 -0.80 -13.70
C THR A 78 -8.43 -0.05 -12.38
N ALA A 79 -8.32 1.28 -12.44
CA ALA A 79 -8.16 2.11 -11.24
C ALA A 79 -9.35 1.97 -10.29
N ARG A 80 -10.57 1.95 -10.82
CA ARG A 80 -11.79 1.74 -10.03
C ARG A 80 -11.84 0.33 -9.42
N ALA A 81 -11.42 -0.69 -10.18
CA ALA A 81 -11.37 -2.06 -9.68
C ALA A 81 -10.27 -2.24 -8.60
N ALA A 82 -9.17 -1.48 -8.69
CA ALA A 82 -8.10 -1.50 -7.70
C ALA A 82 -8.49 -0.83 -6.37
N ALA A 83 -9.35 0.16 -6.39
CA ALA A 83 -9.69 0.95 -5.21
C ALA A 83 -10.21 0.14 -4.01
N PRO A 84 -11.12 -0.84 -4.16
CA PRO A 84 -11.54 -1.69 -3.05
C PRO A 84 -10.40 -2.53 -2.46
N VAL A 85 -9.47 -3.01 -3.29
CA VAL A 85 -8.30 -3.76 -2.84
C VAL A 85 -7.37 -2.85 -2.04
N LEU A 86 -7.08 -1.65 -2.56
CA LEU A 86 -6.27 -0.64 -1.88
C LEU A 86 -6.89 -0.18 -0.55
N ALA A 87 -8.21 -0.05 -0.49
CA ALA A 87 -8.91 0.35 0.72
C ALA A 87 -8.90 -0.73 1.80
N GLY A 88 -8.97 -1.99 1.38
CA GLY A 88 -9.09 -3.15 2.29
C GLY A 88 -7.77 -3.75 2.75
N ASP A 89 -6.68 -3.53 2.03
CA ASP A 89 -5.38 -4.11 2.39
C ASP A 89 -4.66 -3.29 3.46
N PRO A 90 -4.13 -3.92 4.52
CA PRO A 90 -3.44 -3.23 5.62
C PRO A 90 -2.20 -2.44 5.18
N ALA A 91 -1.56 -2.81 4.06
CA ALA A 91 -0.39 -2.12 3.56
C ALA A 91 -0.71 -0.75 2.98
N SER A 92 -1.86 -0.59 2.34
CA SER A 92 -2.29 0.64 1.65
C SER A 92 -3.38 1.41 2.37
N SER A 93 -4.19 0.75 3.18
CA SER A 93 -5.26 1.40 3.93
C SER A 93 -4.75 2.55 4.80
N GLY A 94 -5.30 3.74 4.63
CA GLY A 94 -4.92 4.93 5.38
C GLY A 94 -3.59 5.57 4.96
N ARG A 95 -3.00 5.14 3.86
CA ARG A 95 -1.76 5.70 3.31
C ARG A 95 -1.99 6.34 1.95
N GLU A 96 -1.10 7.24 1.57
CA GLU A 96 -1.03 7.73 0.19
C GLU A 96 -0.54 6.60 -0.71
N VAL A 97 -1.18 6.45 -1.87
CA VAL A 97 -0.83 5.44 -2.88
C VAL A 97 -0.51 6.12 -4.19
N ALA A 98 0.62 5.76 -4.80
CA ALA A 98 0.96 6.13 -6.17
C ALA A 98 0.79 4.89 -7.06
N VAL A 99 -0.11 4.96 -8.03
CA VAL A 99 -0.38 3.87 -8.97
C VAL A 99 0.19 4.22 -10.33
N TYR A 100 1.09 3.38 -10.81
CA TYR A 100 1.60 3.43 -12.18
C TYR A 100 0.91 2.33 -13.00
N PHE A 101 0.42 2.69 -14.16
CA PHE A 101 -0.08 1.72 -15.14
C PHE A 101 1.02 1.46 -16.14
N ILE A 102 1.40 0.22 -16.34
CA ILE A 102 2.50 -0.18 -17.23
C ILE A 102 1.88 -0.92 -18.40
N ASP A 103 2.17 -0.44 -19.61
CA ASP A 103 1.73 -1.09 -20.85
C ASP A 103 2.61 -2.32 -21.11
N GLY A 104 2.03 -3.51 -20.94
CA GLY A 104 2.71 -4.77 -21.20
C GLY A 104 2.49 -5.84 -20.15
N ASP A 105 3.05 -7.02 -20.38
CA ASP A 105 2.97 -8.15 -19.48
C ASP A 105 4.06 -8.05 -18.39
N ARG A 106 3.71 -8.36 -17.15
CA ARG A 106 4.67 -8.37 -16.03
C ARG A 106 5.91 -9.25 -16.34
N ALA A 107 5.72 -10.33 -17.06
CA ALA A 107 6.80 -11.28 -17.39
C ALA A 107 7.86 -10.70 -18.32
N ASP A 108 7.55 -9.63 -19.05
CA ASP A 108 8.48 -8.99 -20.00
C ASP A 108 9.50 -8.08 -19.31
N TYR A 109 9.35 -7.83 -18.01
CA TYR A 109 10.20 -6.90 -17.27
C TYR A 109 10.98 -7.62 -16.18
N GLU A 110 12.31 -7.40 -16.16
CA GLU A 110 13.18 -7.95 -15.10
C GLU A 110 12.94 -7.27 -13.74
N GLY A 111 12.40 -6.05 -13.74
CA GLY A 111 12.12 -5.32 -12.51
C GLY A 111 11.45 -3.97 -12.76
N ARG A 112 11.12 -3.29 -11.66
CA ARG A 112 10.39 -2.02 -11.70
C ARG A 112 11.08 -0.92 -12.51
N SER A 113 12.41 -0.85 -12.48
CA SER A 113 13.14 0.20 -13.18
C SER A 113 12.97 0.11 -14.71
N ALA A 114 12.92 -1.11 -15.25
CA ALA A 114 12.65 -1.33 -16.67
C ALA A 114 11.19 -0.99 -17.01
N ALA A 115 10.26 -1.34 -16.13
CA ALA A 115 8.83 -1.12 -16.34
C ALA A 115 8.44 0.37 -16.41
N PHE A 116 9.11 1.25 -15.69
CA PHE A 116 8.80 2.69 -15.73
C PHE A 116 8.96 3.34 -17.11
N ALA A 117 9.76 2.75 -18.00
CA ALA A 117 9.89 3.26 -19.36
C ALA A 117 8.58 3.16 -20.17
N ASP A 118 7.71 2.22 -19.81
CA ASP A 118 6.44 1.94 -20.47
C ASP A 118 5.23 2.37 -19.60
N ALA A 119 5.45 3.32 -18.71
CA ALA A 119 4.37 3.88 -17.89
C ALA A 119 3.37 4.66 -18.77
N VAL A 120 2.09 4.31 -18.62
CA VAL A 120 0.98 5.01 -19.28
C VAL A 120 0.77 6.35 -18.59
N PRO A 121 0.83 7.48 -19.33
CA PRO A 121 0.63 8.79 -18.73
C PRO A 121 -0.75 8.94 -18.08
N VAL A 122 -0.79 9.42 -16.87
CA VAL A 122 -2.02 9.84 -16.21
C VAL A 122 -2.31 11.27 -16.64
N THR A 123 -3.23 11.42 -17.60
CA THR A 123 -3.66 12.72 -18.07
C THR A 123 -4.55 13.43 -17.04
N PRO A 124 -4.67 14.76 -17.07
CA PRO A 124 -5.65 15.45 -16.24
C PRO A 124 -7.09 14.96 -16.47
N ALA A 125 -7.43 14.58 -17.72
CA ALA A 125 -8.76 14.05 -18.05
C ALA A 125 -9.00 12.68 -17.39
N LEU A 126 -7.99 11.80 -17.39
CA LEU A 126 -8.06 10.51 -16.72
C LEU A 126 -8.25 10.70 -15.20
N ALA A 127 -7.47 11.60 -14.60
CA ALA A 127 -7.60 11.90 -13.17
C ALA A 127 -8.98 12.48 -12.84
N GLU A 128 -9.50 13.39 -13.67
CA GLU A 128 -10.84 13.98 -13.52
C GLU A 128 -11.94 12.91 -13.63
N ALA A 129 -11.81 11.94 -14.55
CA ALA A 129 -12.74 10.81 -14.68
C ALA A 129 -12.82 9.96 -13.41
N LEU A 130 -11.75 9.97 -12.61
CA LEU A 130 -11.67 9.31 -11.29
C LEU A 130 -12.03 10.29 -10.13
N GLY A 131 -12.36 11.54 -10.44
CA GLY A 131 -12.64 12.57 -9.44
C GLY A 131 -11.41 12.96 -8.62
N VAL A 132 -10.21 12.76 -9.16
CA VAL A 132 -8.93 13.13 -8.54
C VAL A 132 -8.42 14.40 -9.20
N SER A 133 -8.10 15.41 -8.42
CA SER A 133 -7.54 16.66 -8.94
C SER A 133 -6.01 16.59 -8.89
N GLN A 134 -5.40 16.32 -10.04
CA GLN A 134 -3.94 16.37 -10.18
C GLN A 134 -3.53 16.82 -11.57
N PRO A 135 -2.34 17.43 -11.73
CA PRO A 135 -1.76 17.69 -13.05
C PRO A 135 -1.35 16.38 -13.73
N GLY A 136 -1.15 16.42 -15.04
CA GLY A 136 -0.61 15.26 -15.77
C GLY A 136 0.69 14.76 -15.16
N SER A 137 0.81 13.44 -15.02
CA SER A 137 1.97 12.79 -14.43
C SER A 137 2.06 11.33 -14.89
N GLU A 138 3.13 10.63 -14.49
CA GLU A 138 3.28 9.19 -14.77
C GLU A 138 2.54 8.32 -13.76
N ALA A 139 2.11 8.87 -12.62
CA ALA A 139 1.42 8.14 -11.57
C ALA A 139 0.08 8.78 -11.21
N LEU A 140 -0.91 7.95 -10.99
CA LEU A 140 -2.14 8.34 -10.31
C LEU A 140 -1.87 8.39 -8.79
N ARG A 141 -1.91 9.58 -8.21
CA ARG A 141 -1.70 9.78 -6.78
C ARG A 141 -3.03 9.84 -6.08
N LEU A 142 -3.23 8.93 -5.14
CA LEU A 142 -4.45 8.80 -4.38
C LEU A 142 -4.18 9.07 -2.90
N SER A 143 -4.89 10.03 -2.35
CA SER A 143 -4.98 10.19 -0.91
C SER A 143 -5.81 9.06 -0.29
N PRO A 144 -5.71 8.82 1.03
CA PRO A 144 -6.60 7.85 1.69
C PRO A 144 -8.09 8.12 1.46
N ASP A 145 -8.47 9.40 1.32
CA ASP A 145 -9.87 9.79 1.04
C ASP A 145 -10.27 9.45 -0.39
N ASP A 146 -9.37 9.65 -1.37
CA ASP A 146 -9.61 9.26 -2.76
C ASP A 146 -9.80 7.75 -2.89
N VAL A 147 -8.94 6.97 -2.23
CA VAL A 147 -9.05 5.51 -2.22
C VAL A 147 -10.41 5.06 -1.67
N ARG A 148 -10.83 5.61 -0.53
CA ARG A 148 -12.13 5.28 0.07
C ARG A 148 -13.29 5.66 -0.83
N ARG A 149 -13.28 6.88 -1.37
CA ARG A 149 -14.32 7.39 -2.26
C ARG A 149 -14.46 6.52 -3.51
N LEU A 150 -13.35 6.17 -4.16
CA LEU A 150 -13.35 5.30 -5.33
C LEU A 150 -13.81 3.87 -4.99
N ALA A 151 -13.43 3.34 -3.83
CA ALA A 151 -13.86 2.04 -3.36
C ALA A 151 -15.39 1.99 -3.10
N ASP A 152 -15.96 3.11 -2.64
CA ASP A 152 -17.39 3.24 -2.40
C ASP A 152 -18.20 3.49 -3.70
N GLY A 153 -17.54 3.66 -4.84
CA GLY A 153 -18.18 3.84 -6.15
C GLY A 153 -18.74 5.24 -6.39
N SER A 154 -18.23 6.24 -5.70
CA SER A 154 -18.68 7.64 -5.80
C SER A 154 -17.64 8.59 -6.41
#